data_06a8556dd06592de7ff9f5c152deb1d2
#
_entry.id   06a8556dd06592de7ff9f5c152deb1d2
#
_cell.length_a   1.000
_cell.length_b   1.000
_cell.length_c   1.000
_cell.angle_alpha   90.00
_cell.angle_beta   90.00
_cell.angle_gamma   90.00
#
_symmetry.space_group_name_H-M   'P 1'
#
loop_
_entity.id
_entity.type
_entity.pdbx_description
1 polymer ?
#
loop_
_entity_poly.entity_id
_entity_poly.type
_entity_poly.pdbx_seq_one_letter_code
_entity_poly.pdbx_strand_id
1 'polypeptide(L)'
;IQFVLSAVAIAFVPIFHVPTAQAEGRGDDLRAKAQNPVSSMYSLPLKLTADFGAPSGSAYFFNVNPVIPVTVGDWNLINRAIIPAIVSVDGFIEGTPDVPQGQPSPDRESGLGDINYSMFFSPNKTKPFIWGVGPSIMMPTATNDQLGSEKWSAGPTAVFLTQPKWGSMGILVRQLWSFAGDSDRNEVSQFLVEPFVNYNLDKGWFLLTDMVITANWLADSDNRWTVPVGGGIGKIFKIGSQAMNAQAHYYYNVEKPDFVGDSSIRLQLQFMFPK
;
A
#
# COMPACT_ATOMS: atom_id res chain seq x y z
N ILE A 1 -12.81 -30.51 6.54
CA ILE A 1 -12.62 -30.38 5.08
C ILE A 1 -11.19 -29.93 4.89
N GLN A 2 -10.36 -30.84 4.33
CA GLN A 2 -8.95 -30.62 4.07
C GLN A 2 -8.80 -29.62 2.91
N PHE A 3 -8.27 -28.44 3.16
CA PHE A 3 -7.76 -27.58 2.09
C PHE A 3 -6.29 -27.91 1.83
N VAL A 4 -6.05 -28.33 0.61
CA VAL A 4 -4.73 -28.64 0.05
C VAL A 4 -3.95 -27.33 -0.08
N LEU A 5 -2.92 -27.15 0.75
CA LEU A 5 -1.86 -26.16 0.49
C LEU A 5 -1.03 -26.67 -0.70
N SER A 6 -1.33 -26.16 -1.89
CA SER A 6 -0.43 -26.31 -3.02
C SER A 6 0.76 -25.37 -2.85
N ALA A 7 1.90 -25.93 -2.47
CA ALA A 7 3.16 -25.22 -2.39
C ALA A 7 3.55 -24.74 -3.79
N VAL A 8 3.66 -23.41 -3.96
CA VAL A 8 4.30 -22.83 -5.14
C VAL A 8 5.81 -23.03 -4.99
N ALA A 9 6.32 -24.02 -5.69
CA ALA A 9 7.75 -24.27 -5.80
C ALA A 9 8.39 -23.17 -6.67
N ILE A 10 9.14 -22.26 -6.04
CA ILE A 10 9.98 -21.30 -6.74
C ILE A 10 11.23 -22.06 -7.21
N ALA A 11 11.28 -22.38 -8.49
CA ALA A 11 12.44 -22.98 -9.13
C ALA A 11 13.59 -21.94 -9.18
N PHE A 12 14.72 -22.26 -8.57
CA PHE A 12 15.96 -21.52 -8.70
C PHE A 12 16.54 -21.71 -10.12
N VAL A 13 16.56 -20.66 -10.93
CA VAL A 13 17.26 -20.63 -12.21
C VAL A 13 18.64 -20.01 -11.99
N PRO A 14 19.73 -20.61 -12.50
CA PRO A 14 21.09 -20.10 -12.30
C PRO A 14 21.33 -18.77 -13.03
N ILE A 15 21.99 -17.86 -12.33
CA ILE A 15 22.29 -16.49 -12.75
C ILE A 15 23.42 -16.51 -13.77
N PHE A 16 23.15 -16.09 -15.00
CA PHE A 16 24.18 -15.76 -15.99
C PHE A 16 24.77 -14.37 -15.69
N HIS A 17 26.09 -14.28 -15.66
CA HIS A 17 26.83 -13.03 -15.50
C HIS A 17 26.69 -12.14 -16.74
N VAL A 18 26.27 -10.88 -16.55
CA VAL A 18 26.26 -9.81 -17.55
C VAL A 18 27.17 -8.68 -17.06
N PRO A 19 27.98 -8.05 -17.90
CA PRO A 19 29.02 -7.07 -17.47
C PRO A 19 28.42 -5.79 -16.89
N THR A 20 29.07 -5.28 -15.83
CA THR A 20 28.51 -4.48 -14.76
C THR A 20 28.48 -2.95 -14.92
N ALA A 21 29.21 -2.32 -15.83
CA ALA A 21 29.41 -0.86 -15.77
C ALA A 21 28.29 0.00 -16.38
N GLN A 22 27.51 -0.51 -17.34
CA GLN A 22 26.36 0.22 -17.92
C GLN A 22 25.02 -0.10 -17.21
N ALA A 23 25.02 -1.11 -16.37
CA ALA A 23 23.84 -1.58 -15.63
C ALA A 23 23.58 -0.77 -14.35
N GLU A 24 24.62 -0.22 -13.71
CA GLU A 24 24.49 0.49 -12.43
C GLU A 24 23.72 1.81 -12.54
N GLY A 25 24.04 2.69 -13.48
CA GLY A 25 23.34 3.96 -13.63
C GLY A 25 21.86 3.83 -14.02
N ARG A 26 21.49 2.81 -14.81
CA ARG A 26 20.10 2.50 -15.13
C ARG A 26 19.36 1.81 -13.98
N GLY A 27 20.07 1.06 -13.15
CA GLY A 27 19.52 0.41 -11.97
C GLY A 27 19.13 1.41 -10.88
N ASP A 28 19.97 2.42 -10.67
CA ASP A 28 19.72 3.48 -9.68
C ASP A 28 18.57 4.40 -10.09
N ASP A 29 18.44 4.76 -11.38
CA ASP A 29 17.28 5.49 -11.88
C ASP A 29 15.97 4.70 -11.72
N LEU A 30 15.99 3.40 -12.01
CA LEU A 30 14.83 2.53 -11.85
C LEU A 30 14.44 2.39 -10.37
N ARG A 31 15.43 2.26 -9.48
CA ARG A 31 15.20 2.19 -8.04
C ARG A 31 14.61 3.48 -7.49
N ALA A 32 15.16 4.62 -7.87
CA ALA A 32 14.63 5.93 -7.49
C ALA A 32 13.17 6.10 -7.96
N LYS A 33 12.84 5.67 -9.18
CA LYS A 33 11.46 5.70 -9.71
C LYS A 33 10.53 4.75 -8.95
N ALA A 34 10.99 3.55 -8.59
CA ALA A 34 10.19 2.58 -7.85
C ALA A 34 9.88 3.02 -6.42
N GLN A 35 10.78 3.78 -5.80
CA GLN A 35 10.67 4.32 -4.45
C GLN A 35 9.94 5.68 -4.37
N ASN A 36 9.45 6.19 -5.49
CA ASN A 36 8.74 7.47 -5.59
C ASN A 36 7.25 7.25 -5.85
N PRO A 37 6.35 7.50 -4.88
CA PRO A 37 4.90 7.31 -5.05
C PRO A 37 4.26 8.16 -6.16
N VAL A 38 4.91 9.29 -6.54
CA VAL A 38 4.46 10.19 -7.61
C VAL A 38 5.39 10.17 -8.82
N SER A 39 6.03 9.03 -9.05
CA SER A 39 6.86 8.79 -10.23
C SER A 39 6.05 8.83 -11.53
N SER A 40 6.65 9.33 -12.60
CA SER A 40 6.07 9.28 -13.95
C SER A 40 6.20 7.90 -14.62
N MET A 41 6.39 6.83 -13.85
CA MET A 41 6.52 5.47 -14.32
C MET A 41 5.21 4.69 -14.13
N TYR A 42 4.74 4.01 -15.16
CA TYR A 42 3.65 3.04 -15.01
C TYR A 42 4.10 1.88 -14.14
N SER A 43 3.26 1.49 -13.18
CA SER A 43 3.56 0.33 -12.35
C SER A 43 2.30 -0.39 -11.88
N LEU A 44 2.45 -1.68 -11.59
CA LEU A 44 1.40 -2.53 -11.07
C LEU A 44 1.91 -3.30 -9.84
N PRO A 45 1.85 -2.73 -8.64
CA PRO A 45 2.07 -3.46 -7.40
C PRO A 45 0.93 -4.44 -7.12
N LEU A 46 1.31 -5.67 -6.80
CA LEU A 46 0.45 -6.70 -6.22
C LEU A 46 0.91 -6.87 -4.78
N LYS A 47 0.01 -6.65 -3.82
CA LYS A 47 0.31 -6.74 -2.39
C LYS A 47 -0.52 -7.82 -1.73
N LEU A 48 0.12 -8.70 -1.00
CA LEU A 48 -0.51 -9.64 -0.09
C LEU A 48 -0.16 -9.22 1.34
N THR A 49 -1.17 -8.92 2.15
CA THR A 49 -1.03 -8.64 3.58
C THR A 49 -1.74 -9.72 4.36
N ALA A 50 -1.13 -10.20 5.42
CA ALA A 50 -1.71 -11.11 6.38
C ALA A 50 -1.56 -10.52 7.78
N ASP A 51 -2.69 -10.27 8.44
CA ASP A 51 -2.77 -9.71 9.79
C ASP A 51 -3.13 -10.80 10.78
N PHE A 52 -2.45 -10.81 11.94
CA PHE A 52 -2.54 -11.85 12.96
C PHE A 52 -2.72 -11.25 14.35
N GLY A 53 -3.34 -12.03 15.24
CA GLY A 53 -3.46 -11.68 16.66
C GLY A 53 -4.68 -10.84 16.99
N ALA A 54 -5.63 -10.65 16.07
CA ALA A 54 -6.93 -10.10 16.43
C ALA A 54 -7.72 -11.09 17.28
N PRO A 55 -8.55 -10.65 18.24
CA PRO A 55 -9.39 -11.53 19.04
C PRO A 55 -10.34 -12.40 18.21
N SER A 56 -10.77 -11.91 17.06
CA SER A 56 -11.63 -12.61 16.10
C SER A 56 -10.88 -13.56 15.17
N GLY A 57 -9.53 -13.49 15.10
CA GLY A 57 -8.74 -14.37 14.24
C GLY A 57 -7.74 -13.63 13.37
N SER A 58 -7.74 -13.88 12.07
CA SER A 58 -6.77 -13.32 11.11
C SER A 58 -7.46 -12.68 9.91
N ALA A 59 -6.76 -11.76 9.25
CA ALA A 59 -7.21 -11.16 8.00
C ALA A 59 -6.17 -11.29 6.90
N TYR A 60 -6.66 -11.42 5.67
CA TYR A 60 -5.82 -11.51 4.47
C TYR A 60 -6.35 -10.53 3.43
N PHE A 61 -5.43 -9.75 2.85
CA PHE A 61 -5.75 -8.76 1.82
C PHE A 61 -4.87 -8.99 0.61
N PHE A 62 -5.48 -9.15 -0.55
CA PHE A 62 -4.75 -9.15 -1.81
C PHE A 62 -5.16 -7.91 -2.61
N ASN A 63 -4.26 -6.93 -2.68
CA ASN A 63 -4.50 -5.65 -3.33
C ASN A 63 -3.79 -5.58 -4.69
N VAL A 64 -4.51 -5.09 -5.69
CA VAL A 64 -3.98 -4.71 -7.00
C VAL A 64 -3.93 -3.19 -7.07
N ASN A 65 -2.71 -2.61 -7.17
CA ASN A 65 -2.50 -1.17 -7.01
C ASN A 65 -1.94 -0.51 -8.27
N PRO A 66 -2.71 -0.36 -9.36
CA PRO A 66 -2.22 0.27 -10.58
C PRO A 66 -1.85 1.75 -10.36
N VAL A 67 -0.71 2.15 -10.92
CA VAL A 67 -0.24 3.55 -10.97
C VAL A 67 -0.09 3.96 -12.43
N ILE A 68 -0.87 4.97 -12.84
CA ILE A 68 -0.95 5.44 -14.23
C ILE A 68 -0.62 6.93 -14.26
N PRO A 69 0.62 7.32 -14.61
CA PRO A 69 1.02 8.70 -14.75
C PRO A 69 0.61 9.27 -16.12
N VAL A 70 0.02 10.46 -16.13
CA VAL A 70 -0.28 11.25 -17.31
C VAL A 70 0.44 12.58 -17.20
N THR A 71 1.31 12.89 -18.16
CA THR A 71 2.04 14.17 -18.18
C THR A 71 1.26 15.21 -19.00
N VAL A 72 0.99 16.37 -18.41
CA VAL A 72 0.30 17.50 -19.03
C VAL A 72 1.12 18.76 -18.78
N GLY A 73 1.83 19.22 -19.80
CA GLY A 73 2.74 20.37 -19.68
C GLY A 73 3.84 20.10 -18.65
N ASP A 74 3.95 20.97 -17.67
CA ASP A 74 4.94 20.87 -16.58
C ASP A 74 4.46 20.05 -15.38
N TRP A 75 3.32 19.37 -15.48
CA TRP A 75 2.71 18.59 -14.42
C TRP A 75 2.57 17.12 -14.78
N ASN A 76 2.73 16.26 -13.78
CA ASN A 76 2.31 14.87 -13.81
C ASN A 76 1.03 14.72 -13.01
N LEU A 77 0.01 14.11 -13.62
CA LEU A 77 -1.18 13.61 -12.93
C LEU A 77 -0.95 12.12 -12.67
N ILE A 78 -0.76 11.77 -11.41
CA ILE A 78 -0.50 10.39 -11.01
C ILE A 78 -1.81 9.80 -10.52
N ASN A 79 -2.39 8.93 -11.32
CA ASN A 79 -3.60 8.19 -10.97
C ASN A 79 -3.19 6.90 -10.27
N ARG A 80 -3.66 6.70 -9.05
CA ARG A 80 -3.39 5.52 -8.23
C ARG A 80 -4.69 4.95 -7.72
N ALA A 81 -4.92 3.67 -7.94
CA ALA A 81 -6.00 2.94 -7.30
C ALA A 81 -5.42 1.91 -6.32
N ILE A 82 -6.16 1.64 -5.26
CA ILE A 82 -5.98 0.49 -4.38
C ILE A 82 -7.27 -0.32 -4.54
N ILE A 83 -7.14 -1.51 -5.10
CA ILE A 83 -8.24 -2.41 -5.38
C ILE A 83 -8.05 -3.63 -4.49
N PRO A 84 -8.77 -3.75 -3.37
CA PRO A 84 -8.75 -4.93 -2.51
C PRO A 84 -9.49 -6.07 -3.21
N ALA A 85 -8.79 -6.73 -4.17
CA ALA A 85 -9.36 -7.75 -5.05
C ALA A 85 -9.79 -9.01 -4.30
N ILE A 86 -9.12 -9.32 -3.17
CA ILE A 86 -9.54 -10.34 -2.22
C ILE A 86 -9.31 -9.77 -0.82
N VAL A 87 -10.38 -9.69 -0.05
CA VAL A 87 -10.37 -9.47 1.39
C VAL A 87 -10.94 -10.71 2.03
N SER A 88 -10.29 -11.25 3.04
CA SER A 88 -10.76 -12.42 3.77
C SER A 88 -10.49 -12.20 5.25
N VAL A 89 -11.54 -12.03 6.02
CA VAL A 89 -11.45 -11.62 7.43
C VAL A 89 -12.19 -12.60 8.33
N ASP A 90 -11.61 -12.92 9.50
CA ASP A 90 -12.27 -13.61 10.60
C ASP A 90 -12.85 -12.57 11.56
N GLY A 91 -14.17 -12.54 11.67
CA GLY A 91 -14.83 -11.55 12.50
C GLY A 91 -14.61 -10.12 12.00
N PHE A 92 -14.57 -9.19 12.93
CA PHE A 92 -14.51 -7.75 12.66
C PHE A 92 -13.08 -7.22 12.77
N ILE A 93 -12.58 -6.57 11.71
CA ILE A 93 -11.31 -5.83 11.72
C ILE A 93 -11.58 -4.41 11.28
N GLU A 94 -11.81 -3.53 12.23
CA GLU A 94 -12.00 -2.11 12.00
C GLU A 94 -10.65 -1.38 11.95
N GLY A 95 -10.59 -0.31 11.19
CA GLY A 95 -9.50 0.67 11.25
C GLY A 95 -8.25 0.30 10.48
N THR A 96 -8.25 -0.75 9.68
CA THR A 96 -7.16 -0.98 8.71
C THR A 96 -7.37 -0.10 7.46
N PRO A 97 -6.30 0.29 6.74
CA PRO A 97 -6.44 1.05 5.50
C PRO A 97 -7.25 0.32 4.42
N ASP A 98 -7.28 -1.01 4.49
CA ASP A 98 -7.93 -1.88 3.52
C ASP A 98 -9.39 -2.18 3.89
N VAL A 99 -9.74 -2.14 5.19
CA VAL A 99 -11.11 -2.29 5.71
C VAL A 99 -11.37 -1.20 6.75
N PRO A 100 -11.76 0.01 6.34
CA PRO A 100 -11.90 1.14 7.27
C PRO A 100 -13.02 0.97 8.28
N GLN A 101 -14.11 0.27 7.95
CA GLN A 101 -15.24 0.02 8.85
C GLN A 101 -16.11 -1.15 8.33
N GLY A 102 -15.84 -2.36 8.78
CA GLY A 102 -16.69 -3.51 8.54
C GLY A 102 -17.75 -3.72 9.61
N GLN A 103 -18.68 -4.64 9.41
CA GLN A 103 -19.61 -5.13 10.43
C GLN A 103 -19.08 -6.40 11.09
N PRO A 104 -19.35 -6.63 12.38
CA PRO A 104 -18.98 -7.88 13.04
C PRO A 104 -19.65 -9.09 12.37
N SER A 105 -18.87 -10.12 12.10
CA SER A 105 -19.39 -11.41 11.67
C SER A 105 -18.78 -12.53 12.51
N PRO A 106 -19.53 -13.57 12.92
CA PRO A 106 -18.96 -14.71 13.63
C PRO A 106 -18.17 -15.64 12.69
N ASP A 107 -18.41 -15.56 11.40
CA ASP A 107 -17.78 -16.41 10.39
C ASP A 107 -16.75 -15.65 9.56
N ARG A 108 -15.88 -16.39 8.87
CA ARG A 108 -14.95 -15.78 7.90
C ARG A 108 -15.69 -15.34 6.65
N GLU A 109 -15.54 -14.04 6.35
CA GLU A 109 -16.09 -13.45 5.15
C GLU A 109 -14.99 -13.18 4.12
N SER A 110 -15.32 -13.33 2.83
CA SER A 110 -14.37 -13.11 1.75
C SER A 110 -15.03 -12.51 0.53
N GLY A 111 -14.37 -11.55 -0.10
CA GLY A 111 -14.87 -10.88 -1.29
C GLY A 111 -14.01 -9.70 -1.72
N LEU A 112 -14.56 -8.85 -2.56
CA LEU A 112 -13.97 -7.56 -2.94
C LEU A 112 -14.19 -6.55 -1.80
N GLY A 113 -13.20 -5.72 -1.53
CA GLY A 113 -13.30 -4.60 -0.60
C GLY A 113 -13.61 -3.27 -1.28
N ASP A 114 -13.62 -2.19 -0.50
CA ASP A 114 -13.84 -0.84 -1.01
C ASP A 114 -12.62 -0.32 -1.78
N ILE A 115 -12.86 0.16 -3.01
CA ILE A 115 -11.79 0.67 -3.88
C ILE A 115 -11.46 2.10 -3.48
N ASN A 116 -10.17 2.36 -3.22
CA ASN A 116 -9.66 3.71 -3.07
C ASN A 116 -9.00 4.21 -4.36
N TYR A 117 -9.38 5.39 -4.81
CA TYR A 117 -8.73 6.08 -5.92
C TYR A 117 -8.17 7.42 -5.44
N SER A 118 -6.92 7.70 -5.80
CA SER A 118 -6.23 8.96 -5.51
C SER A 118 -5.58 9.52 -6.77
N MET A 119 -5.66 10.83 -6.97
CA MET A 119 -5.00 11.52 -8.05
C MET A 119 -4.07 12.59 -7.47
N PHE A 120 -2.77 12.51 -7.80
CA PHE A 120 -1.79 13.50 -7.35
C PHE A 120 -1.39 14.40 -8.51
N PHE A 121 -1.43 15.70 -8.26
CA PHE A 121 -0.79 16.72 -9.09
C PHE A 121 0.63 16.92 -8.58
N SER A 122 1.63 16.58 -9.39
CA SER A 122 3.04 16.68 -9.05
C SER A 122 3.81 17.38 -10.16
N PRO A 123 4.58 18.46 -9.88
CA PRO A 123 5.37 19.12 -10.91
C PRO A 123 6.48 18.21 -11.46
N ASN A 124 6.77 18.30 -12.76
CA ASN A 124 7.81 17.49 -13.42
C ASN A 124 9.24 17.80 -12.95
N LYS A 125 9.48 19.02 -12.46
CA LYS A 125 10.81 19.55 -12.16
C LYS A 125 10.87 20.01 -10.71
N THR A 126 10.96 19.08 -9.78
CA THR A 126 11.06 19.38 -8.34
C THR A 126 12.24 18.62 -7.72
N LYS A 127 13.45 19.13 -7.88
CA LYS A 127 14.60 18.64 -7.13
C LYS A 127 15.11 19.73 -6.21
N PRO A 128 15.54 19.44 -4.98
CA PRO A 128 15.72 18.10 -4.37
C PRO A 128 14.45 17.52 -3.73
N PHE A 129 13.37 18.30 -3.64
CA PHE A 129 12.13 17.87 -3.01
C PHE A 129 11.07 17.54 -4.06
N ILE A 130 10.46 16.38 -3.94
CA ILE A 130 9.38 15.90 -4.79
C ILE A 130 8.11 15.95 -3.94
N TRP A 131 7.03 16.44 -4.51
CA TRP A 131 5.76 16.52 -3.83
C TRP A 131 4.59 16.33 -4.79
N GLY A 132 3.46 15.97 -4.25
CA GLY A 132 2.21 15.88 -4.98
C GLY A 132 1.04 16.06 -4.03
N VAL A 133 -0.02 16.69 -4.51
CA VAL A 133 -1.26 16.91 -3.75
C VAL A 133 -2.46 16.59 -4.63
N GLY A 134 -3.58 16.21 -4.03
CA GLY A 134 -4.79 15.99 -4.80
C GLY A 134 -5.93 15.37 -4.00
N PRO A 135 -7.02 15.01 -4.69
CA PRO A 135 -8.15 14.34 -4.08
C PRO A 135 -7.91 12.83 -3.94
N SER A 136 -8.54 12.26 -2.94
CA SER A 136 -8.73 10.82 -2.77
C SER A 136 -10.21 10.53 -2.55
N ILE A 137 -10.70 9.43 -3.12
CA ILE A 137 -12.08 8.97 -2.98
C ILE A 137 -12.08 7.47 -2.65
N MET A 138 -12.91 7.07 -1.70
CA MET A 138 -13.22 5.69 -1.38
C MET A 138 -14.62 5.39 -1.90
N MET A 139 -14.75 4.32 -2.65
CA MET A 139 -15.99 3.89 -3.30
C MET A 139 -16.52 2.65 -2.58
N PRO A 140 -17.81 2.60 -2.23
CA PRO A 140 -18.42 1.44 -1.59
C PRO A 140 -18.62 0.31 -2.62
N THR A 141 -17.56 -0.41 -2.91
CA THR A 141 -17.53 -1.48 -3.93
C THR A 141 -17.41 -2.87 -3.31
N ALA A 142 -17.36 -2.96 -2.00
CA ALA A 142 -17.32 -4.23 -1.28
C ALA A 142 -18.50 -5.12 -1.67
N THR A 143 -18.23 -6.42 -1.81
CA THR A 143 -19.25 -7.39 -2.21
C THR A 143 -20.03 -7.96 -1.04
N ASN A 144 -19.66 -7.57 0.19
CA ASN A 144 -20.28 -8.00 1.43
C ASN A 144 -20.14 -6.87 2.46
N ASP A 145 -21.16 -6.68 3.30
CA ASP A 145 -21.28 -5.61 4.29
C ASP A 145 -20.13 -5.60 5.30
N GLN A 146 -19.53 -6.76 5.58
CA GLN A 146 -18.38 -6.89 6.48
C GLN A 146 -17.05 -6.45 5.85
N LEU A 147 -16.99 -6.31 4.54
CA LEU A 147 -15.75 -6.05 3.80
C LEU A 147 -15.58 -4.59 3.37
N GLY A 148 -16.56 -3.74 3.67
CA GLY A 148 -16.55 -2.33 3.30
C GLY A 148 -17.40 -1.44 4.20
N SER A 149 -17.33 -0.15 3.93
CA SER A 149 -18.02 0.87 4.72
C SER A 149 -19.44 1.16 4.26
N GLU A 150 -19.81 0.76 3.04
CA GLU A 150 -21.04 1.17 2.34
C GLU A 150 -21.22 2.70 2.22
N LYS A 151 -20.13 3.44 2.44
CA LYS A 151 -20.05 4.90 2.37
C LYS A 151 -19.14 5.37 1.25
N TRP A 152 -19.61 6.33 0.49
CA TRP A 152 -18.74 7.18 -0.32
C TRP A 152 -17.98 8.12 0.58
N SER A 153 -16.66 8.09 0.52
CA SER A 153 -15.81 8.99 1.31
C SER A 153 -14.81 9.70 0.40
N ALA A 154 -14.53 10.96 0.67
CA ALA A 154 -13.57 11.73 -0.08
C ALA A 154 -12.78 12.67 0.82
N GLY A 155 -11.64 13.13 0.32
CA GLY A 155 -10.82 14.13 1.00
C GLY A 155 -9.48 14.35 0.35
N PRO A 156 -8.62 15.18 0.94
CA PRO A 156 -7.30 15.50 0.42
C PRO A 156 -6.29 14.39 0.66
N THR A 157 -5.33 14.28 -0.25
CA THR A 157 -4.12 13.50 -0.08
C THR A 157 -2.91 14.32 -0.51
N ALA A 158 -1.78 14.11 0.15
CA ALA A 158 -0.53 14.76 -0.19
C ALA A 158 0.65 13.82 0.05
N VAL A 159 1.70 13.99 -0.75
CA VAL A 159 2.97 13.29 -0.56
C VAL A 159 4.12 14.29 -0.68
N PHE A 160 5.12 14.08 0.14
CA PHE A 160 6.37 14.83 0.12
C PHE A 160 7.54 13.88 0.32
N LEU A 161 8.57 13.96 -0.51
CA LEU A 161 9.75 13.11 -0.40
C LEU A 161 11.01 13.77 -0.93
N THR A 162 12.15 13.21 -0.51
CA THR A 162 13.47 13.50 -1.06
C THR A 162 14.20 12.20 -1.39
N GLN A 163 15.11 12.25 -2.34
CA GLN A 163 15.88 11.10 -2.81
C GLN A 163 17.39 11.39 -2.75
N PRO A 164 17.99 11.36 -1.55
CA PRO A 164 19.44 11.43 -1.39
C PRO A 164 20.11 10.20 -2.02
N LYS A 165 21.43 10.27 -2.20
CA LYS A 165 22.22 9.18 -2.82
C LYS A 165 22.06 7.82 -2.13
N TRP A 166 21.81 7.81 -0.82
CA TRP A 166 21.66 6.60 -0.03
C TRP A 166 20.26 5.95 -0.13
N GLY A 167 19.24 6.65 -0.68
CA GLY A 167 17.89 6.08 -0.76
C GLY A 167 16.79 7.08 -1.03
N SER A 168 15.66 6.90 -0.37
CA SER A 168 14.53 7.83 -0.40
C SER A 168 13.89 7.91 0.99
N MET A 169 13.33 9.05 1.32
CA MET A 169 12.53 9.23 2.51
C MET A 169 11.42 10.24 2.26
N GLY A 170 10.29 10.02 2.91
CA GLY A 170 9.14 10.89 2.71
C GLY A 170 7.97 10.54 3.59
N ILE A 171 6.87 11.21 3.32
CA ILE A 171 5.61 11.05 4.02
C ILE A 171 4.45 11.21 3.04
N LEU A 172 3.48 10.31 3.14
CA LEU A 172 2.18 10.46 2.49
C LEU A 172 1.12 10.67 3.56
N VAL A 173 0.18 11.58 3.32
CA VAL A 173 -0.94 11.83 4.21
C VAL A 173 -2.25 11.79 3.42
N ARG A 174 -3.33 11.33 4.06
CA ARG A 174 -4.67 11.31 3.50
C ARG A 174 -5.68 11.50 4.62
N GLN A 175 -6.72 12.27 4.36
CA GLN A 175 -7.90 12.34 5.20
C GLN A 175 -9.12 12.01 4.34
N LEU A 176 -10.02 11.19 4.84
CA LEU A 176 -11.29 10.86 4.20
C LEU A 176 -12.44 11.18 5.15
N TRP A 177 -13.51 11.71 4.59
CA TRP A 177 -14.81 11.89 5.25
C TRP A 177 -15.90 11.32 4.38
N SER A 178 -16.83 10.57 4.97
CA SER A 178 -18.04 10.14 4.26
C SER A 178 -18.93 11.33 3.93
N PHE A 179 -19.61 11.24 2.78
CA PHE A 179 -20.55 12.28 2.32
C PHE A 179 -21.85 11.70 1.73
N ALA A 180 -21.89 10.40 1.47
CA ALA A 180 -23.05 9.69 0.95
C ALA A 180 -22.92 8.18 1.24
N GLY A 181 -23.99 7.43 1.05
CA GLY A 181 -24.05 5.97 1.23
C GLY A 181 -25.18 5.55 2.14
N ASP A 182 -25.14 4.34 2.65
CA ASP A 182 -26.17 3.77 3.51
C ASP A 182 -26.26 4.53 4.84
N SER A 183 -27.47 5.00 5.19
CA SER A 183 -27.74 5.78 6.42
C SER A 183 -27.60 4.96 7.70
N ASP A 184 -27.77 3.65 7.62
CA ASP A 184 -27.71 2.74 8.76
C ASP A 184 -26.27 2.33 9.12
N ARG A 185 -25.30 2.72 8.26
CA ARG A 185 -23.85 2.49 8.45
C ARG A 185 -23.19 3.68 9.15
N ASN A 186 -22.16 3.39 9.92
CA ASN A 186 -21.36 4.41 10.60
C ASN A 186 -20.71 5.37 9.60
N GLU A 187 -20.63 6.64 9.97
CA GLU A 187 -19.88 7.64 9.20
C GLU A 187 -18.37 7.33 9.21
N VAL A 188 -17.69 7.76 8.17
CA VAL A 188 -16.23 7.62 8.02
C VAL A 188 -15.56 8.95 8.27
N SER A 189 -14.58 8.98 9.18
CA SER A 189 -13.62 10.07 9.35
C SER A 189 -12.25 9.46 9.62
N GLN A 190 -11.53 9.11 8.54
CA GLN A 190 -10.29 8.35 8.62
C GLN A 190 -9.09 9.19 8.18
N PHE A 191 -8.11 9.31 9.05
CA PHE A 191 -6.79 9.85 8.75
C PHE A 191 -5.80 8.71 8.48
N LEU A 192 -4.89 8.95 7.56
CA LEU A 192 -3.77 8.06 7.25
C LEU A 192 -2.50 8.90 7.10
N VAL A 193 -1.45 8.46 7.75
CA VAL A 193 -0.09 8.95 7.53
C VAL A 193 0.86 7.78 7.33
N GLU A 194 1.63 7.83 6.24
CA GLU A 194 2.60 6.80 5.84
C GLU A 194 3.98 7.45 5.73
N PRO A 195 4.75 7.53 6.84
CA PRO A 195 6.17 7.83 6.76
C PRO A 195 6.90 6.63 6.13
N PHE A 196 7.78 6.91 5.17
CA PHE A 196 8.54 5.86 4.51
C PHE A 196 10.02 6.24 4.38
N VAL A 197 10.86 5.22 4.50
CA VAL A 197 12.31 5.31 4.29
C VAL A 197 12.77 4.08 3.54
N ASN A 198 13.59 4.28 2.50
CA ASN A 198 14.28 3.22 1.79
C ASN A 198 15.78 3.50 1.86
N TYR A 199 16.55 2.55 2.34
CA TYR A 199 17.99 2.60 2.40
C TYR A 199 18.61 1.63 1.38
N ASN A 200 19.27 2.18 0.38
CA ASN A 200 19.81 1.45 -0.75
C ASN A 200 21.06 0.64 -0.37
N LEU A 201 21.06 -0.62 -0.74
CA LEU A 201 22.18 -1.55 -0.65
C LEU A 201 22.67 -1.92 -2.06
N ASP A 202 23.75 -2.70 -2.13
CA ASP A 202 24.32 -3.17 -3.39
C ASP A 202 23.40 -4.13 -4.14
N LYS A 203 23.62 -4.28 -5.44
CA LYS A 203 22.97 -5.24 -6.33
C LYS A 203 21.44 -5.17 -6.33
N GLY A 204 20.90 -3.95 -6.18
CA GLY A 204 19.45 -3.69 -6.22
C GLY A 204 18.70 -4.02 -4.94
N TRP A 205 19.37 -4.45 -3.87
CA TRP A 205 18.76 -4.63 -2.56
C TRP A 205 18.53 -3.30 -1.87
N PHE A 206 17.57 -3.25 -0.97
CA PHE A 206 17.32 -2.11 -0.08
C PHE A 206 16.58 -2.56 1.19
N LEU A 207 16.80 -1.85 2.27
CA LEU A 207 16.00 -1.94 3.48
C LEU A 207 14.88 -0.88 3.36
N LEU A 208 13.73 -1.17 3.94
CA LEU A 208 12.62 -0.23 3.88
C LEU A 208 11.74 -0.27 5.11
N THR A 209 11.07 0.84 5.35
CA THR A 209 9.87 0.93 6.17
C THR A 209 8.86 1.84 5.46
N ASP A 210 7.59 1.46 5.50
CA ASP A 210 6.44 2.22 5.02
C ASP A 210 5.27 1.96 5.99
N MET A 211 5.38 2.54 7.19
CA MET A 211 4.43 2.35 8.27
C MET A 211 3.13 3.08 7.95
N VAL A 212 2.03 2.33 7.78
CA VAL A 212 0.71 2.90 7.53
C VAL A 212 0.02 3.14 8.87
N ILE A 213 0.18 4.35 9.40
CA ILE A 213 -0.46 4.78 10.64
C ILE A 213 -1.84 5.34 10.30
N THR A 214 -2.87 4.87 11.00
CA THR A 214 -4.25 5.34 10.78
C THR A 214 -4.89 5.85 12.05
N ALA A 215 -5.87 6.74 11.89
CA ALA A 215 -6.76 7.14 12.98
C ALA A 215 -8.21 7.19 12.49
N ASN A 216 -9.12 6.61 13.28
CA ASN A 216 -10.55 6.83 13.15
C ASN A 216 -10.98 7.93 14.12
N TRP A 217 -11.26 9.13 13.62
CA TRP A 217 -11.61 10.26 14.47
C TRP A 217 -12.95 10.13 15.20
N LEU A 218 -13.81 9.19 14.75
CA LEU A 218 -15.12 8.93 15.33
C LEU A 218 -15.08 7.86 16.43
N ALA A 219 -13.97 7.14 16.56
CA ALA A 219 -13.79 6.15 17.62
C ALA A 219 -13.38 6.80 18.94
N ASP A 220 -13.65 6.11 20.03
CA ASP A 220 -13.16 6.45 21.35
C ASP A 220 -11.63 6.51 21.39
N SER A 221 -11.05 7.21 22.39
CA SER A 221 -9.61 7.45 22.47
C SER A 221 -8.77 6.18 22.35
N ASP A 222 -9.21 5.10 23.00
CA ASP A 222 -8.49 3.84 23.13
C ASP A 222 -8.56 2.99 21.83
N ASN A 223 -9.55 3.26 20.98
CA ASN A 223 -9.78 2.58 19.71
C ASN A 223 -9.52 3.47 18.48
N ARG A 224 -8.85 4.61 18.68
CA ARG A 224 -8.67 5.61 17.62
C ARG A 224 -7.50 5.32 16.68
N TRP A 225 -6.37 4.91 17.22
CA TRP A 225 -5.12 4.82 16.48
C TRP A 225 -4.71 3.39 16.20
N THR A 226 -4.18 3.16 15.00
CA THR A 226 -3.38 1.98 14.66
C THR A 226 -1.98 2.44 14.27
N VAL A 227 -0.98 2.04 15.04
CA VAL A 227 0.41 2.46 14.87
C VAL A 227 1.31 1.23 14.69
N PRO A 228 1.55 0.80 13.43
CA PRO A 228 2.50 -0.27 13.13
C PRO A 228 3.93 0.24 13.22
N VAL A 229 4.83 -0.55 13.79
CA VAL A 229 6.27 -0.34 13.80
C VAL A 229 6.95 -1.56 13.20
N GLY A 230 7.87 -1.34 12.27
CA GLY A 230 8.56 -2.42 11.59
C GLY A 230 9.22 -1.99 10.31
N GLY A 231 9.46 -2.94 9.43
CA GLY A 231 10.10 -2.69 8.15
C GLY A 231 10.32 -3.98 7.38
N GLY A 232 11.16 -3.91 6.39
CA GLY A 232 11.38 -5.04 5.50
C GLY A 232 12.63 -4.92 4.65
N ILE A 233 12.70 -5.84 3.71
CA ILE A 233 13.75 -5.91 2.69
C ILE A 233 13.11 -5.97 1.31
N GLY A 234 13.72 -5.27 0.37
CA GLY A 234 13.29 -5.29 -1.02
C GLY A 234 14.44 -5.51 -1.98
N LYS A 235 14.07 -5.93 -3.19
CA LYS A 235 15.02 -6.10 -4.30
C LYS A 235 14.41 -5.64 -5.61
N ILE A 236 15.12 -4.80 -6.33
CA ILE A 236 14.83 -4.46 -7.71
C ILE A 236 15.69 -5.32 -8.64
N PHE A 237 15.05 -5.96 -9.59
CA PHE A 237 15.68 -6.89 -10.54
C PHE A 237 14.94 -6.88 -11.88
N LYS A 238 15.48 -7.61 -12.86
CA LYS A 238 14.81 -7.83 -14.14
C LYS A 238 14.71 -9.31 -14.45
N ILE A 239 13.59 -9.69 -15.06
CA ILE A 239 13.42 -10.99 -15.72
C ILE A 239 13.23 -10.70 -17.19
N GLY A 240 14.24 -11.02 -18.01
CA GLY A 240 14.29 -10.55 -19.39
C GLY A 240 14.30 -9.02 -19.47
N SER A 241 13.35 -8.44 -20.17
CA SER A 241 13.15 -6.99 -20.27
C SER A 241 12.27 -6.41 -19.16
N GLN A 242 11.52 -7.25 -18.44
CA GLN A 242 10.57 -6.81 -17.40
C GLN A 242 11.30 -6.42 -16.12
N ALA A 243 11.19 -5.15 -15.74
CA ALA A 243 11.67 -4.65 -14.45
C ALA A 243 10.66 -4.96 -13.34
N MET A 244 11.16 -5.43 -12.21
CA MET A 244 10.36 -5.87 -11.08
C MET A 244 10.96 -5.39 -9.76
N ASN A 245 10.08 -5.22 -8.77
CA ASN A 245 10.43 -4.91 -7.39
C ASN A 245 9.70 -5.90 -6.48
N ALA A 246 10.45 -6.73 -5.75
CA ALA A 246 9.89 -7.65 -4.75
C ALA A 246 10.25 -7.14 -3.34
N GLN A 247 9.29 -7.21 -2.43
CA GLN A 247 9.46 -6.75 -1.04
C GLN A 247 8.80 -7.74 -0.07
N ALA A 248 9.39 -7.84 1.12
CA ALA A 248 8.82 -8.55 2.25
C ALA A 248 8.97 -7.69 3.51
N HIS A 249 7.88 -7.53 4.27
CA HIS A 249 7.81 -6.67 5.44
C HIS A 249 7.19 -7.43 6.61
N TYR A 250 7.56 -6.98 7.82
CA TYR A 250 6.90 -7.34 9.06
C TYR A 250 6.64 -6.08 9.89
N TYR A 251 5.45 -5.96 10.44
CA TYR A 251 5.03 -4.88 11.32
C TYR A 251 4.37 -5.44 12.57
N TYR A 252 4.58 -4.74 13.69
CA TYR A 252 3.91 -4.97 14.95
C TYR A 252 3.17 -3.68 15.35
N ASN A 253 1.91 -3.79 15.73
CA ASN A 253 1.08 -2.67 16.16
C ASN A 253 1.39 -2.36 17.63
N VAL A 254 2.06 -1.23 17.89
CA VAL A 254 2.39 -0.76 19.23
C VAL A 254 1.22 -0.02 19.88
N GLU A 255 0.29 0.46 19.06
CA GLU A 255 -0.99 1.04 19.43
C GLU A 255 -2.03 0.51 18.45
N LYS A 256 -3.17 0.05 18.92
CA LYS A 256 -4.23 -0.48 18.07
C LYS A 256 -5.56 -0.54 18.80
N PRO A 257 -6.70 -0.48 18.07
CA PRO A 257 -8.00 -0.85 18.61
C PRO A 257 -8.03 -2.30 19.12
N ASP A 258 -8.90 -2.56 20.09
CA ASP A 258 -9.01 -3.87 20.75
C ASP A 258 -9.25 -5.04 19.79
N PHE A 259 -9.92 -4.79 18.68
CA PHE A 259 -10.28 -5.80 17.67
C PHE A 259 -9.28 -5.91 16.51
N VAL A 260 -8.26 -5.07 16.43
CA VAL A 260 -7.22 -5.12 15.39
C VAL A 260 -6.12 -6.11 15.77
N GLY A 261 -5.52 -6.75 14.77
CA GLY A 261 -4.42 -7.70 14.93
C GLY A 261 -3.16 -7.08 15.54
N ASP A 262 -2.33 -7.91 16.16
CA ASP A 262 -1.07 -7.49 16.78
C ASP A 262 0.03 -7.23 15.75
N SER A 263 0.03 -8.00 14.66
CA SER A 263 1.13 -7.96 13.69
C SER A 263 0.68 -8.29 12.28
N SER A 264 1.48 -7.84 11.31
CA SER A 264 1.25 -8.13 9.90
C SER A 264 2.52 -8.55 9.17
N ILE A 265 2.34 -9.43 8.19
CA ILE A 265 3.32 -9.76 7.16
C ILE A 265 2.79 -9.22 5.83
N ARG A 266 3.61 -8.44 5.13
CA ARG A 266 3.27 -7.94 3.81
C ARG A 266 4.29 -8.42 2.78
N LEU A 267 3.80 -9.00 1.70
CA LEU A 267 4.57 -9.34 0.52
C LEU A 267 4.12 -8.46 -0.64
N GLN A 268 5.06 -7.93 -1.41
CA GLN A 268 4.74 -7.14 -2.60
C GLN A 268 5.57 -7.61 -3.79
N LEU A 269 4.91 -7.71 -4.94
CA LEU A 269 5.54 -7.84 -6.23
C LEU A 269 5.02 -6.74 -7.15
N GLN A 270 5.92 -5.84 -7.58
CA GLN A 270 5.58 -4.72 -8.44
C GLN A 270 6.18 -4.91 -9.82
N PHE A 271 5.33 -4.90 -10.83
CA PHE A 271 5.74 -4.80 -12.23
C PHE A 271 5.95 -3.33 -12.60
N MET A 272 7.07 -3.02 -13.23
CA MET A 272 7.46 -1.66 -13.57
C MET A 272 7.64 -1.53 -15.07
N PHE A 273 7.09 -0.45 -15.65
CA PHE A 273 7.11 -0.18 -17.08
C PHE A 273 7.75 1.19 -17.31
N PRO A 274 9.10 1.28 -17.25
CA PRO A 274 9.81 2.53 -17.52
C PRO A 274 9.59 2.94 -18.98
N LYS A 275 9.31 4.25 -19.16
CA LYS A 275 9.21 4.88 -20.49
C LYS A 275 10.59 5.04 -21.13
#